data_b69e3256e1facf1c75c9a1b17fdb5176
#
_entry.id   b69e3256e1facf1c75c9a1b17fdb5176
#
_cell.length_a   1.000
_cell.length_b   1.000
_cell.length_c   1.000
_cell.angle_alpha   90.00
_cell.angle_beta   90.00
_cell.angle_gamma   90.00
#
_symmetry.space_group_name_H-M   'P 1'
#
loop_
_entity.id
_entity.type
_entity.pdbx_description
1 polymer ?
#
loop_
_entity_poly.entity_id
_entity_poly.type
_entity_poly.pdbx_seq_one_letter_code
_entity_poly.pdbx_strand_id
1 'polypeptide(L)'
;MRLFIAIRLSDEMRDALVHAQNELYDCGVRGRFTAEENLHLTLAFLGEVPDAEPVMDALSTLSFAPFELGLEGLGCFGDLWWAGLKESAALEALARKVRHALAERELPFDRKRFSPHITLIRNASGKLPGLQLRPASMTVSAVSLMRSDRGKHGMVYTELGAVEARR
;
A
#
# COMPACT_ATOMS: atom_id res chain seq x y z
N MET A 1 6.09 12.65 -13.42
CA MET A 1 6.24 11.36 -12.71
C MET A 1 4.99 11.04 -11.93
N ARG A 2 4.64 9.79 -11.92
CA ARG A 2 3.47 9.31 -11.17
C ARG A 2 3.93 8.83 -9.80
N LEU A 3 3.48 9.50 -8.75
CA LEU A 3 3.95 9.27 -7.38
C LEU A 3 2.85 8.80 -6.44
N PHE A 4 3.24 8.01 -5.45
CA PHE A 4 2.38 7.63 -4.33
C PHE A 4 3.23 7.43 -3.08
N ILE A 5 2.57 7.49 -1.93
CA ILE A 5 3.22 7.32 -0.63
C ILE A 5 2.69 6.02 -0.03
N ALA A 6 3.60 5.18 0.45
CA ALA A 6 3.25 3.83 0.87
C ALA A 6 4.10 3.33 2.03
N ILE A 7 3.56 2.30 2.67
CA ILE A 7 4.31 1.45 3.59
C ILE A 7 4.73 0.22 2.79
N ARG A 8 6.03 -0.05 2.74
CA ARG A 8 6.57 -1.26 2.13
C ARG A 8 6.47 -2.39 3.14
N LEU A 9 6.19 -3.57 2.63
CA LEU A 9 5.89 -4.72 3.49
C LEU A 9 7.13 -5.55 3.79
N SER A 10 7.15 -6.19 4.97
CA SER A 10 8.18 -7.16 5.34
C SER A 10 8.05 -8.44 4.52
N ASP A 11 9.09 -9.26 4.56
CA ASP A 11 9.07 -10.57 3.90
C ASP A 11 7.95 -11.45 4.44
N GLU A 12 7.75 -11.46 5.76
CA GLU A 12 6.66 -12.23 6.39
C GLU A 12 5.29 -11.82 5.84
N MET A 13 5.04 -10.52 5.73
CA MET A 13 3.78 -10.01 5.18
C MET A 13 3.61 -10.42 3.72
N ARG A 14 4.66 -10.23 2.91
CA ARG A 14 4.62 -10.60 1.49
C ARG A 14 4.40 -12.08 1.29
N ASP A 15 5.07 -12.93 2.07
CA ASP A 15 4.92 -14.38 1.97
C ASP A 15 3.47 -14.81 2.22
N ALA A 16 2.83 -14.24 3.23
CA ALA A 16 1.42 -14.52 3.52
C ALA A 16 0.51 -14.08 2.37
N LEU A 17 0.79 -12.93 1.76
CA LEU A 17 -0.01 -12.40 0.66
C LEU A 17 0.20 -13.21 -0.62
N VAL A 18 1.42 -13.61 -0.94
CA VAL A 18 1.70 -14.46 -2.09
C VAL A 18 1.02 -15.82 -1.92
N HIS A 19 1.04 -16.36 -0.70
CA HIS A 19 0.32 -17.60 -0.40
C HIS A 19 -1.19 -17.44 -0.69
N ALA A 20 -1.78 -16.33 -0.28
CA ALA A 20 -3.18 -16.03 -0.55
C ALA A 20 -3.46 -15.92 -2.06
N GLN A 21 -2.58 -15.24 -2.80
CA GLN A 21 -2.70 -15.12 -4.25
C GLN A 21 -2.67 -16.49 -4.93
N ASN A 22 -1.77 -17.38 -4.50
CA ASN A 22 -1.68 -18.74 -5.03
C ASN A 22 -2.94 -19.54 -4.72
N GLU A 23 -3.48 -19.43 -3.51
CA GLU A 23 -4.72 -20.12 -3.17
C GLU A 23 -5.90 -19.61 -4.00
N LEU A 24 -5.97 -18.30 -4.24
CA LEU A 24 -7.01 -17.72 -5.10
C LEU A 24 -6.91 -18.27 -6.53
N TYR A 25 -5.70 -18.33 -7.06
CA TYR A 25 -5.47 -18.90 -8.38
C TYR A 25 -5.91 -20.36 -8.45
N ASP A 26 -5.57 -21.14 -7.43
CA ASP A 26 -5.93 -22.56 -7.34
C ASP A 26 -7.45 -22.74 -7.23
N CYS A 27 -8.17 -21.76 -6.69
CA CYS A 27 -9.63 -21.77 -6.64
C CYS A 27 -10.29 -21.28 -7.95
N GLY A 28 -9.51 -21.04 -8.99
CA GLY A 28 -10.04 -20.64 -10.30
C GLY A 28 -10.12 -19.14 -10.53
N VAL A 29 -9.67 -18.32 -9.61
CA VAL A 29 -9.66 -16.87 -9.77
C VAL A 29 -8.62 -16.47 -10.82
N ARG A 30 -9.01 -15.56 -11.71
CA ARG A 30 -8.13 -15.03 -12.76
C ARG A 30 -8.15 -13.50 -12.72
N GLY A 31 -7.11 -12.89 -13.26
CA GLY A 31 -6.96 -11.44 -13.29
C GLY A 31 -5.48 -11.07 -13.31
N ARG A 32 -5.19 -9.79 -13.03
CA ARG A 32 -3.82 -9.32 -12.92
C ARG A 32 -3.38 -9.38 -11.46
N PHE A 33 -2.64 -10.42 -11.13
CA PHE A 33 -2.08 -10.59 -9.79
C PHE A 33 -0.95 -9.59 -9.59
N THR A 34 -0.99 -8.87 -8.47
CA THR A 34 0.08 -7.93 -8.12
C THR A 34 1.39 -8.71 -7.95
N ALA A 35 2.45 -8.27 -8.64
CA ALA A 35 3.77 -8.87 -8.48
C ALA A 35 4.24 -8.72 -7.03
N GLU A 36 4.96 -9.73 -6.53
CA GLU A 36 5.41 -9.76 -5.14
C GLU A 36 6.13 -8.47 -4.73
N GLU A 37 7.03 -7.99 -5.57
CA GLU A 37 7.79 -6.77 -5.31
C GLU A 37 6.94 -5.50 -5.29
N ASN A 38 5.72 -5.57 -5.80
CA ASN A 38 4.79 -4.44 -5.86
C ASN A 38 3.73 -4.46 -4.76
N LEU A 39 3.70 -5.50 -3.93
CA LEU A 39 2.77 -5.56 -2.81
C LEU A 39 3.10 -4.46 -1.79
N HIS A 40 2.13 -3.61 -1.48
CA HIS A 40 2.33 -2.46 -0.60
C HIS A 40 1.02 -1.96 -0.03
N LEU A 41 1.10 -1.12 0.99
CA LEU A 41 -0.04 -0.42 1.55
C LEU A 41 0.08 1.06 1.18
N THR A 42 -0.82 1.57 0.33
CA THR A 42 -0.82 2.97 -0.06
C THR A 42 -1.43 3.85 1.01
N LEU A 43 -0.74 4.94 1.37
CA LEU A 43 -1.24 5.96 2.28
C LEU A 43 -1.84 7.15 1.52
N ALA A 44 -1.28 7.50 0.37
CA ALA A 44 -1.77 8.59 -0.46
C ALA A 44 -1.30 8.43 -1.90
N PHE A 45 -2.20 8.65 -2.86
CA PHE A 45 -1.88 8.75 -4.28
C PHE A 45 -1.77 10.21 -4.67
N LEU A 46 -0.65 10.60 -5.26
CA LEU A 46 -0.48 11.97 -5.76
C LEU A 46 -0.83 12.09 -7.24
N GLY A 47 -0.62 11.03 -8.02
CA GLY A 47 -0.78 11.08 -9.47
C GLY A 47 0.43 11.73 -10.13
N GLU A 48 0.22 12.40 -11.25
CA GLU A 48 1.31 13.07 -11.98
C GLU A 48 1.80 14.29 -11.23
N VAL A 49 3.10 14.33 -10.96
CA VAL A 49 3.78 15.41 -10.24
C VAL A 49 5.05 15.77 -11.02
N PRO A 50 5.33 17.05 -11.25
CA PRO A 50 6.51 17.45 -12.03
C PRO A 50 7.84 17.19 -11.31
N ASP A 51 7.85 17.20 -9.97
CA ASP A 51 9.08 17.10 -9.19
C ASP A 51 8.80 16.39 -7.87
N ALA A 52 9.66 15.44 -7.51
CA ALA A 52 9.55 14.68 -6.27
C ALA A 52 10.07 15.43 -5.05
N GLU A 53 10.95 16.41 -5.24
CA GLU A 53 11.59 17.13 -4.12
C GLU A 53 10.60 17.78 -3.15
N PRO A 54 9.59 18.54 -3.61
CA PRO A 54 8.60 19.11 -2.69
C PRO A 54 7.83 18.06 -1.90
N VAL A 55 7.61 16.89 -2.50
CA VAL A 55 6.93 15.78 -1.81
C VAL A 55 7.83 15.21 -0.70
N MET A 56 9.11 15.00 -0.99
CA MET A 56 10.07 14.56 0.03
C MET A 56 10.21 15.59 1.15
N ASP A 57 10.22 16.87 0.83
CA ASP A 57 10.26 17.95 1.83
C ASP A 57 9.04 17.86 2.75
N ALA A 58 7.86 17.62 2.19
CA ALA A 58 6.65 17.44 2.99
C ALA A 58 6.76 16.22 3.90
N LEU A 59 7.21 15.09 3.37
CA LEU A 59 7.37 13.85 4.15
C LEU A 59 8.39 13.99 5.27
N SER A 60 9.43 14.79 5.06
CA SER A 60 10.48 15.02 6.05
C SER A 60 9.97 15.70 7.33
N THR A 61 8.78 16.31 7.29
CA THR A 61 8.15 16.91 8.46
C THR A 61 7.42 15.90 9.34
N LEU A 62 7.25 14.67 8.86
CA LEU A 62 6.51 13.65 9.61
C LEU A 62 7.27 13.22 10.88
N SER A 63 6.50 13.02 11.94
CA SER A 63 6.99 12.41 13.16
C SER A 63 5.96 11.38 13.60
N PHE A 64 6.38 10.13 13.69
CA PHE A 64 5.53 9.04 14.14
C PHE A 64 6.38 7.97 14.83
N ALA A 65 5.79 7.26 15.80
CA ALA A 65 6.45 6.15 16.46
C ALA A 65 6.22 4.86 15.66
N PRO A 66 7.15 3.89 15.73
CA PRO A 66 6.91 2.57 15.14
C PRO A 66 5.63 1.95 15.71
N PHE A 67 4.93 1.19 14.89
CA PHE A 67 3.71 0.50 15.32
C PHE A 67 3.54 -0.82 14.59
N GLU A 68 2.75 -1.71 15.17
CA GLU A 68 2.45 -3.02 14.57
C GLU A 68 1.33 -2.90 13.55
N LEU A 69 1.51 -3.62 12.43
CA LEU A 69 0.55 -3.73 11.35
C LEU A 69 0.27 -5.22 11.11
N GLY A 70 -0.99 -5.63 11.17
CA GLY A 70 -1.36 -7.03 10.99
C GLY A 70 -2.37 -7.22 9.86
N LEU A 71 -2.29 -8.37 9.18
CA LEU A 71 -3.25 -8.75 8.15
C LEU A 71 -4.55 -9.23 8.77
N GLU A 72 -5.67 -8.91 8.14
CA GLU A 72 -6.98 -9.39 8.56
C GLU A 72 -7.96 -9.40 7.40
N GLY A 73 -8.29 -10.60 6.95
CA GLY A 73 -9.37 -10.80 6.00
C GLY A 73 -9.06 -10.42 4.55
N LEU A 74 -9.94 -10.87 3.68
CA LEU A 74 -9.94 -10.56 2.25
C LEU A 74 -11.22 -9.83 1.91
N GLY A 75 -11.17 -8.96 0.90
CA GLY A 75 -12.34 -8.25 0.44
C GLY A 75 -12.16 -7.79 -1.00
N CYS A 76 -13.13 -7.03 -1.48
CA CYS A 76 -13.08 -6.52 -2.84
C CYS A 76 -13.76 -5.16 -2.94
N PHE A 77 -13.27 -4.36 -3.91
CA PHE A 77 -13.94 -3.18 -4.43
C PHE A 77 -14.22 -3.49 -5.90
N GLY A 78 -15.40 -4.05 -6.20
CA GLY A 78 -15.68 -4.54 -7.53
C GLY A 78 -14.72 -5.67 -7.91
N ASP A 79 -13.98 -5.48 -9.01
CA ASP A 79 -13.00 -6.46 -9.49
C ASP A 79 -11.58 -6.23 -8.96
N LEU A 80 -11.41 -5.31 -8.01
CA LEU A 80 -10.16 -5.12 -7.29
C LEU A 80 -10.26 -5.88 -5.97
N TRP A 81 -9.45 -6.95 -5.85
CA TRP A 81 -9.47 -7.80 -4.65
C TRP A 81 -8.24 -7.53 -3.79
N TRP A 82 -8.44 -7.47 -2.48
CA TRP A 82 -7.43 -7.00 -1.54
C TRP A 82 -7.39 -7.81 -0.25
N ALA A 83 -6.26 -7.69 0.42
CA ALA A 83 -6.09 -8.14 1.80
C ALA A 83 -6.32 -6.95 2.73
N GLY A 84 -7.06 -7.18 3.80
CA GLY A 84 -7.35 -6.17 4.81
C GLY A 84 -6.30 -6.15 5.91
N LEU A 85 -6.45 -5.19 6.79
CA LEU A 85 -5.55 -4.95 7.91
C LEU A 85 -6.36 -4.85 9.18
N LYS A 86 -5.78 -5.31 10.28
CA LYS A 86 -6.40 -5.13 11.60
C LYS A 86 -6.58 -3.65 11.86
N GLU A 87 -7.67 -3.31 12.53
CA GLU A 87 -7.95 -1.94 12.92
C GLU A 87 -6.76 -1.37 13.69
N SER A 88 -6.30 -0.18 13.28
CA SER A 88 -5.11 0.45 13.83
C SER A 88 -5.27 1.96 13.89
N ALA A 89 -5.37 2.48 15.10
CA ALA A 89 -5.42 3.93 15.32
C ALA A 89 -4.11 4.60 14.87
N ALA A 90 -2.98 3.91 15.04
CA ALA A 90 -1.68 4.41 14.63
C ALA A 90 -1.58 4.53 13.10
N LEU A 91 -2.10 3.55 12.35
CA LEU A 91 -2.14 3.60 10.90
C LEU A 91 -3.02 4.75 10.41
N GLU A 92 -4.21 4.90 10.97
CA GLU A 92 -5.11 5.99 10.62
C GLU A 92 -4.48 7.35 10.91
N ALA A 93 -3.80 7.49 12.05
CA ALA A 93 -3.10 8.71 12.40
C ALA A 93 -1.97 9.03 11.44
N LEU A 94 -1.20 8.02 11.03
CA LEU A 94 -0.11 8.19 10.07
C LEU A 94 -0.64 8.66 8.72
N ALA A 95 -1.71 8.05 8.23
CA ALA A 95 -2.33 8.46 6.96
C ALA A 95 -2.80 9.92 7.02
N ARG A 96 -3.40 10.34 8.14
CA ARG A 96 -3.82 11.74 8.33
C ARG A 96 -2.62 12.69 8.32
N LYS A 97 -1.54 12.33 9.01
CA LYS A 97 -0.32 13.15 9.04
C LYS A 97 0.29 13.32 7.66
N VAL A 98 0.36 12.23 6.88
CA VAL A 98 0.85 12.27 5.50
C VAL A 98 0.00 13.23 4.66
N ARG A 99 -1.30 13.06 4.68
CA ARG A 99 -2.22 13.87 3.89
C ARG A 99 -2.21 15.33 4.31
N HIS A 100 -2.11 15.59 5.62
CA HIS A 100 -1.99 16.95 6.15
C HIS A 100 -0.71 17.63 5.67
N ALA A 101 0.42 16.92 5.71
CA ALA A 101 1.70 17.45 5.24
C ALA A 101 1.65 17.81 3.75
N LEU A 102 0.99 16.98 2.94
CA LEU A 102 0.80 17.27 1.51
C LEU A 102 -0.11 18.49 1.31
N ALA A 103 -1.21 18.55 2.04
CA ALA A 103 -2.17 19.63 1.91
C ALA A 103 -1.57 20.98 2.30
N GLU A 104 -0.75 21.05 3.34
CA GLU A 104 -0.08 22.26 3.77
C GLU A 104 0.84 22.86 2.71
N ARG A 105 1.36 22.02 1.82
CA ARG A 105 2.23 22.44 0.72
C ARG A 105 1.50 22.53 -0.61
N GLU A 106 0.17 22.45 -0.57
CA GLU A 106 -0.69 22.50 -1.76
C GLU A 106 -0.31 21.44 -2.80
N LEU A 107 0.17 20.29 -2.35
CA LEU A 107 0.51 19.18 -3.22
C LEU A 107 -0.74 18.35 -3.52
N PRO A 108 -0.88 17.84 -4.75
CA PRO A 108 -2.05 17.05 -5.11
C PRO A 108 -2.05 15.68 -4.46
N PHE A 109 -3.21 15.20 -4.09
CA PHE A 109 -3.40 13.80 -3.70
C PHE A 109 -4.89 13.45 -3.81
N ASP A 110 -5.17 12.15 -3.93
CA ASP A 110 -6.54 11.65 -3.95
C ASP A 110 -7.17 11.88 -2.58
N ARG A 111 -8.27 12.64 -2.53
CA ARG A 111 -8.92 13.05 -1.28
C ARG A 111 -10.00 12.10 -0.81
N LYS A 112 -10.14 10.95 -1.45
CA LYS A 112 -11.06 9.92 -0.99
C LYS A 112 -10.71 9.51 0.44
N ARG A 113 -11.73 9.10 1.19
CA ARG A 113 -11.52 8.57 2.53
C ARG A 113 -10.48 7.46 2.51
N PHE A 114 -9.55 7.51 3.46
CA PHE A 114 -8.55 6.46 3.62
C PHE A 114 -9.22 5.14 4.00
N SER A 115 -9.06 4.14 3.16
CA SER A 115 -9.56 2.79 3.38
C SER A 115 -8.38 1.82 3.19
N PRO A 116 -7.70 1.43 4.28
CA PRO A 116 -6.47 0.66 4.15
C PRO A 116 -6.70 -0.73 3.56
N HIS A 117 -5.94 -1.04 2.53
CA HIS A 117 -6.00 -2.34 1.86
C HIS A 117 -4.71 -2.59 1.09
N ILE A 118 -4.40 -3.86 0.87
CA ILE A 118 -3.26 -4.26 0.04
C ILE A 118 -3.83 -4.97 -1.17
N THR A 119 -3.66 -4.38 -2.35
CA THR A 119 -4.20 -4.94 -3.59
C THR A 119 -3.50 -6.24 -3.96
N LEU A 120 -4.28 -7.30 -4.17
CA LEU A 120 -3.80 -8.61 -4.58
C LEU A 120 -4.04 -8.87 -6.06
N ILE A 121 -5.20 -8.49 -6.58
CA ILE A 121 -5.62 -8.77 -7.95
C ILE A 121 -6.42 -7.59 -8.48
N ARG A 122 -6.13 -7.19 -9.72
CA ARG A 122 -6.93 -6.23 -10.49
C ARG A 122 -7.62 -6.96 -11.63
N ASN A 123 -8.79 -6.47 -12.04
CA ASN A 123 -9.60 -7.11 -13.08
C ASN A 123 -9.87 -8.57 -12.74
N ALA A 124 -10.15 -8.85 -11.47
CA ALA A 124 -10.39 -10.20 -10.99
C ALA A 124 -11.69 -10.76 -11.56
N SER A 125 -11.66 -12.00 -11.98
CA SER A 125 -12.84 -12.75 -12.40
C SER A 125 -12.99 -14.01 -11.56
N GLY A 126 -14.24 -14.39 -11.30
CA GLY A 126 -14.57 -15.47 -10.43
C GLY A 126 -15.23 -14.95 -9.16
N LYS A 127 -15.46 -15.86 -8.24
CA LYS A 127 -16.13 -15.55 -6.97
C LYS A 127 -15.08 -15.53 -5.86
N LEU A 128 -15.14 -14.53 -5.00
CA LEU A 128 -14.23 -14.45 -3.85
C LEU A 128 -14.52 -15.64 -2.93
N PRO A 129 -13.58 -16.60 -2.82
CA PRO A 129 -13.79 -17.76 -1.96
C PRO A 129 -13.63 -17.39 -0.49
N GLY A 130 -14.20 -18.22 0.39
CA GLY A 130 -14.09 -18.03 1.83
C GLY A 130 -12.73 -18.48 2.39
N LEU A 131 -11.65 -17.98 1.82
CA LEU A 131 -10.30 -18.31 2.28
C LEU A 131 -9.96 -17.54 3.54
N GLN A 132 -9.23 -18.18 4.44
CA GLN A 132 -8.63 -17.51 5.59
C GLN A 132 -7.23 -17.06 5.22
N LEU A 133 -7.01 -15.76 5.37
CA LEU A 133 -5.69 -15.19 5.18
C LEU A 133 -4.75 -15.66 6.30
N ARG A 134 -3.58 -16.15 5.94
CA ARG A 134 -2.56 -16.56 6.90
C ARG A 134 -2.21 -15.37 7.80
N PRO A 135 -2.18 -15.54 9.14
CA PRO A 135 -1.79 -14.45 10.04
C PRO A 135 -0.36 -14.00 9.74
N ALA A 136 -0.18 -12.70 9.65
CA ALA A 136 1.14 -12.08 9.52
C ALA A 136 1.08 -10.66 10.07
N SER A 137 2.19 -10.21 10.61
CA SER A 137 2.33 -8.86 11.12
C SER A 137 3.73 -8.33 10.89
N MET A 138 3.88 -7.02 10.99
CA MET A 138 5.17 -6.34 10.88
C MET A 138 5.18 -5.08 11.74
N THR A 139 6.39 -4.63 12.07
CA THR A 139 6.56 -3.31 12.65
C THR A 139 6.73 -2.29 11.53
N VAL A 140 5.87 -1.29 11.48
CA VAL A 140 6.00 -0.17 10.55
C VAL A 140 7.02 0.80 11.12
N SER A 141 8.13 1.00 10.41
CA SER A 141 9.23 1.87 10.84
C SER A 141 9.62 2.92 9.80
N ALA A 142 8.95 2.96 8.65
CA ALA A 142 9.25 3.92 7.60
C ALA A 142 8.04 4.15 6.70
N VAL A 143 8.03 5.32 6.09
CA VAL A 143 7.08 5.69 5.05
C VAL A 143 7.90 6.00 3.80
N SER A 144 7.51 5.46 2.65
CA SER A 144 8.27 5.59 1.41
C SER A 144 7.54 6.44 0.38
N LEU A 145 8.31 7.25 -0.34
CA LEU A 145 7.84 7.91 -1.56
C LEU A 145 8.17 7.00 -2.73
N MET A 146 7.15 6.61 -3.48
CA MET A 146 7.27 5.65 -4.57
C MET A 146 6.93 6.30 -5.90
N ARG A 147 7.64 5.89 -6.93
CA ARG A 147 7.36 6.25 -8.32
C ARG A 147 6.82 5.03 -9.06
N SER A 148 5.76 5.25 -9.82
CA SER A 148 5.13 4.21 -10.62
C SER A 148 5.44 4.45 -12.11
N ASP A 149 6.04 3.45 -12.77
CA ASP A 149 6.32 3.47 -14.19
C ASP A 149 5.74 2.22 -14.84
N ARG A 150 5.32 2.36 -16.10
CA ARG A 150 4.87 1.21 -16.87
C ARG A 150 6.07 0.53 -17.47
N GLY A 151 6.33 -0.70 -17.05
CA GLY A 151 7.43 -1.51 -17.53
C GLY A 151 7.00 -2.49 -18.62
N LYS A 152 7.97 -3.25 -19.10
CA LYS A 152 7.79 -4.25 -20.15
C LYS A 152 6.89 -5.41 -19.73
N HIS A 153 6.92 -5.76 -18.44
CA HIS A 153 6.19 -6.89 -17.85
C HIS A 153 5.21 -6.46 -16.75
N GLY A 154 4.71 -5.24 -16.82
CA GLY A 154 3.79 -4.68 -15.82
C GLY A 154 4.34 -3.44 -15.16
N MET A 155 3.71 -3.02 -14.08
CA MET A 155 4.13 -1.82 -13.36
C MET A 155 5.44 -2.05 -12.62
N VAL A 156 6.29 -1.02 -12.62
CA VAL A 156 7.54 -1.01 -11.88
C VAL A 156 7.46 0.12 -10.86
N TYR A 157 7.63 -0.23 -9.58
CA TYR A 157 7.63 0.74 -8.48
C TYR A 157 9.05 0.95 -7.99
N THR A 158 9.47 2.21 -7.93
CA THR A 158 10.81 2.59 -7.49
C THR A 158 10.70 3.48 -6.26
N GLU A 159 11.44 3.14 -5.20
CA GLU A 159 11.52 3.99 -4.02
C GLU A 159 12.44 5.17 -4.31
N LEU A 160 11.92 6.38 -4.18
CA LEU A 160 12.68 7.62 -4.36
C LEU A 160 13.26 8.13 -3.05
N GLY A 161 12.66 7.77 -1.94
CA GLY A 161 13.11 8.17 -0.62
C GLY A 161 12.21 7.60 0.45
N ALA A 162 12.63 7.71 1.70
CA ALA A 162 11.88 7.23 2.84
C ALA A 162 12.13 8.11 4.06
N VAL A 163 11.13 8.12 4.95
CA VAL A 163 11.23 8.80 6.25
C VAL A 163 11.03 7.75 7.33
N GLU A 164 11.99 7.68 8.25
CA GLU A 164 11.95 6.70 9.32
C GLU A 164 11.15 7.19 10.53
N ALA A 165 10.56 6.21 11.23
CA ALA A 165 9.87 6.47 12.49
C ALA A 165 10.87 6.98 13.54
N ARG A 166 10.36 7.76 14.48
CA ARG A 166 11.13 8.28 15.61
C ARG A 166 10.61 7.68 16.89
N ARG A 167 11.52 7.33 17.76
CA ARG A 167 11.19 6.82 19.08
C ARG A 167 11.01 7.96 20.08
#